data_dbb2ecfb28ea697cc9a29c5ba1cd6865
#
_entry.id   dbb2ecfb28ea697cc9a29c5ba1cd6865
#
_cell.length_a   1.000
_cell.length_b   1.000
_cell.length_c   1.000
_cell.angle_alpha   90.00
_cell.angle_beta   90.00
_cell.angle_gamma   90.00
#
_symmetry.space_group_name_H-M   'P 1'
#
loop_
_entity.id
_entity.type
_entity.pdbx_description
1 polymer ?
#
loop_
_entity_poly.entity_id
_entity_poly.type
_entity_poly.pdbx_seq_one_letter_code
_entity_poly.pdbx_strand_id
1 'polypeptide(L)'
;MKNYLAILLLMAGLAASENSDLDQILIENNNSINLSEESQQEIDSLATEKDSLLAEWKVVVKQVEGLKIYNEQKRQQIKAQEERLVTLAEQTRQVVVIQRQIPPLMERMADSLEQFVSLDAPFSLDERTKRINQVRATLSDPKVTASEQVRQVLEAYNIEREYGRTIETYEDSIELDGEEKVVNILRIGRLALMYQLKDQSEAGIWNGSDWQEVDGFRIPVRDGIRMASKTAPLDLLAVPVQVKGGE
;
A
#
# COMPACT_ATOMS: atom_id res chain seq x y z
N MET A 1 -6.68 -103.37 -83.72
CA MET A 1 -7.53 -102.56 -82.81
C MET A 1 -7.02 -102.58 -81.37
N LYS A 2 -6.28 -103.57 -80.87
CA LYS A 2 -5.81 -103.63 -79.48
C LYS A 2 -4.68 -102.61 -79.13
N ASN A 3 -3.84 -102.24 -80.13
CA ASN A 3 -2.71 -101.29 -79.83
C ASN A 3 -3.10 -99.82 -79.73
N TYR A 4 -4.21 -99.43 -80.35
CA TYR A 4 -4.71 -98.01 -80.19
C TYR A 4 -5.35 -97.71 -78.86
N LEU A 5 -5.95 -98.80 -78.26
CA LEU A 5 -6.54 -98.64 -76.92
C LEU A 5 -5.46 -98.47 -75.83
N ALA A 6 -4.30 -99.08 -75.94
CA ALA A 6 -3.19 -98.93 -75.01
C ALA A 6 -2.52 -97.53 -75.08
N ILE A 7 -2.44 -96.96 -76.34
CA ILE A 7 -1.88 -95.63 -76.56
C ILE A 7 -2.83 -94.57 -76.00
N LEU A 8 -4.15 -94.77 -76.14
CA LEU A 8 -5.16 -93.84 -75.67
C LEU A 8 -5.23 -93.84 -74.11
N LEU A 9 -5.02 -95.03 -73.50
CA LEU A 9 -4.92 -95.11 -72.00
C LEU A 9 -3.62 -94.51 -71.44
N LEU A 10 -2.49 -94.63 -72.19
CA LEU A 10 -1.21 -94.01 -71.76
C LEU A 10 -1.23 -92.48 -71.90
N MET A 11 -1.91 -91.93 -72.89
CA MET A 11 -2.12 -90.49 -73.07
C MET A 11 -3.07 -89.90 -72.00
N ALA A 12 -4.11 -90.68 -71.61
CA ALA A 12 -5.03 -90.24 -70.52
C ALA A 12 -4.32 -90.23 -69.10
N GLY A 13 -3.33 -91.17 -68.94
CA GLY A 13 -2.56 -91.18 -67.61
C GLY A 13 -1.56 -90.04 -67.51
N LEU A 14 -0.95 -89.60 -68.63
CA LEU A 14 -0.10 -88.41 -68.67
C LEU A 14 -0.89 -87.10 -68.43
N ALA A 15 -2.07 -86.97 -68.98
CA ALA A 15 -2.90 -85.78 -68.77
C ALA A 15 -3.45 -85.70 -67.37
N ALA A 16 -3.65 -86.79 -66.65
CA ALA A 16 -4.13 -86.80 -65.27
C ALA A 16 -2.98 -86.52 -64.29
N SER A 17 -1.71 -86.80 -64.60
CA SER A 17 -0.56 -86.48 -63.78
C SER A 17 -0.22 -84.98 -63.79
N GLU A 18 -0.30 -84.32 -64.99
CA GLU A 18 0.00 -82.93 -65.11
C GLU A 18 -1.04 -82.01 -64.34
N ASN A 19 -2.34 -82.40 -64.33
CA ASN A 19 -3.39 -81.66 -63.59
C ASN A 19 -3.20 -81.76 -62.07
N SER A 20 -2.70 -82.89 -61.58
CA SER A 20 -2.46 -83.09 -60.12
C SER A 20 -1.35 -82.14 -59.55
N ASP A 21 -0.28 -81.95 -60.33
CA ASP A 21 0.86 -81.11 -59.95
C ASP A 21 0.44 -79.61 -60.05
N LEU A 22 -0.33 -79.25 -61.04
CA LEU A 22 -0.86 -77.88 -61.13
C LEU A 22 -1.85 -77.53 -60.00
N ASP A 23 -2.72 -78.47 -59.64
CA ASP A 23 -3.63 -78.28 -58.45
C ASP A 23 -2.86 -78.15 -57.15
N GLN A 24 -1.82 -78.88 -56.91
CA GLN A 24 -0.94 -78.74 -55.73
C GLN A 24 -0.21 -77.40 -55.72
N ILE A 25 0.29 -76.90 -56.83
CA ILE A 25 0.95 -75.59 -56.95
C ILE A 25 -0.06 -74.48 -56.65
N LEU A 26 -1.31 -74.60 -57.19
CA LEU A 26 -2.37 -73.63 -56.91
C LEU A 26 -2.77 -73.63 -55.41
N ILE A 27 -2.85 -74.75 -54.75
CA ILE A 27 -3.16 -74.88 -53.34
C ILE A 27 -2.02 -74.27 -52.50
N GLU A 28 -0.76 -74.54 -52.83
CA GLU A 28 0.41 -74.01 -52.09
C GLU A 28 0.55 -72.49 -52.31
N ASN A 29 0.26 -71.98 -53.52
CA ASN A 29 0.19 -70.55 -53.81
C ASN A 29 -0.93 -69.83 -53.06
N ASN A 30 -2.15 -70.43 -53.00
CA ASN A 30 -3.27 -69.90 -52.23
C ASN A 30 -2.96 -69.92 -50.74
N ASN A 31 -2.30 -70.95 -50.21
CA ASN A 31 -1.86 -70.99 -48.80
C ASN A 31 -0.82 -69.90 -48.53
N SER A 32 0.12 -69.68 -49.43
CA SER A 32 1.13 -68.63 -49.32
C SER A 32 0.50 -67.23 -49.37
N ILE A 33 -0.51 -67.04 -50.21
CA ILE A 33 -1.26 -65.76 -50.27
C ILE A 33 -2.05 -65.56 -48.98
N ASN A 34 -2.74 -66.55 -48.46
CA ASN A 34 -3.46 -66.46 -47.19
C ASN A 34 -2.55 -66.16 -46.02
N LEU A 35 -1.38 -66.82 -45.89
CA LEU A 35 -0.37 -66.51 -44.86
C LEU A 35 0.21 -65.10 -45.01
N SER A 36 0.35 -64.62 -46.23
CA SER A 36 0.78 -63.23 -46.51
C SER A 36 -0.29 -62.20 -46.10
N GLU A 37 -1.55 -62.50 -46.36
CA GLU A 37 -2.71 -61.66 -45.91
C GLU A 37 -2.80 -61.62 -44.38
N GLU A 38 -2.73 -62.78 -43.71
CA GLU A 38 -2.70 -62.81 -42.22
C GLU A 38 -1.51 -62.00 -41.66
N SER A 39 -0.33 -62.21 -42.21
CA SER A 39 0.86 -61.45 -41.80
C SER A 39 0.72 -59.93 -42.02
N GLN A 40 0.12 -59.54 -43.15
CA GLN A 40 -0.16 -58.13 -43.44
C GLN A 40 -1.21 -57.54 -42.46
N GLN A 41 -2.29 -58.28 -42.16
CA GLN A 41 -3.27 -57.84 -41.16
C GLN A 41 -2.66 -57.71 -39.79
N GLU A 42 -1.76 -58.60 -39.39
CA GLU A 42 -1.04 -58.47 -38.11
C GLU A 42 -0.10 -57.24 -38.09
N ILE A 43 0.61 -56.97 -39.18
CA ILE A 43 1.46 -55.79 -39.33
C ILE A 43 0.60 -54.51 -39.26
N ASP A 44 -0.53 -54.46 -39.92
CA ASP A 44 -1.45 -53.31 -39.94
C ASP A 44 -2.05 -53.07 -38.54
N SER A 45 -2.42 -54.15 -37.83
CA SER A 45 -2.93 -54.05 -36.45
C SER A 45 -1.85 -53.53 -35.50
N LEU A 46 -0.64 -54.05 -35.59
CA LEU A 46 0.52 -53.59 -34.76
C LEU A 46 0.91 -52.15 -35.10
N ALA A 47 0.83 -51.74 -36.36
CA ALA A 47 1.08 -50.36 -36.77
C ALA A 47 0.03 -49.40 -36.18
N THR A 48 -1.24 -49.82 -36.19
CA THR A 48 -2.34 -49.04 -35.58
C THR A 48 -2.18 -48.95 -34.07
N GLU A 49 -1.86 -50.05 -33.38
CA GLU A 49 -1.60 -50.06 -31.93
C GLU A 49 -0.41 -49.19 -31.56
N LYS A 50 0.70 -49.29 -32.30
CA LYS A 50 1.91 -48.46 -32.12
C LYS A 50 1.55 -46.95 -32.25
N ASP A 51 0.75 -46.55 -33.26
CA ASP A 51 0.40 -45.17 -33.48
C ASP A 51 -0.52 -44.65 -32.37
N SER A 52 -1.46 -45.46 -31.90
CA SER A 52 -2.32 -45.17 -30.75
C SER A 52 -1.51 -44.99 -29.48
N LEU A 53 -0.62 -45.93 -29.14
CA LEU A 53 0.25 -45.84 -27.97
C LEU A 53 1.20 -44.63 -28.03
N LEU A 54 1.69 -44.29 -29.22
CA LEU A 54 2.53 -43.10 -29.43
C LEU A 54 1.76 -41.81 -29.24
N ALA A 55 0.50 -41.76 -29.62
CA ALA A 55 -0.41 -40.63 -29.37
C ALA A 55 -0.68 -40.46 -27.87
N GLU A 56 -1.04 -41.56 -27.19
CA GLU A 56 -1.25 -41.54 -25.75
C GLU A 56 0.03 -41.13 -24.98
N TRP A 57 1.17 -41.69 -25.34
CA TRP A 57 2.46 -41.34 -24.73
C TRP A 57 2.75 -39.84 -24.87
N LYS A 58 2.53 -39.24 -26.04
CA LYS A 58 2.72 -37.80 -26.27
C LYS A 58 1.82 -36.95 -25.35
N VAL A 59 0.57 -37.36 -25.17
CA VAL A 59 -0.40 -36.67 -24.29
C VAL A 59 0.08 -36.74 -22.84
N VAL A 60 0.44 -37.94 -22.37
CA VAL A 60 0.91 -38.15 -21.00
C VAL A 60 2.18 -37.37 -20.70
N VAL A 61 3.17 -37.42 -21.63
CA VAL A 61 4.43 -36.66 -21.46
C VAL A 61 4.13 -35.16 -21.33
N LYS A 62 3.27 -34.62 -22.19
CA LYS A 62 2.87 -33.20 -22.13
C LYS A 62 2.16 -32.84 -20.81
N GLN A 63 1.30 -33.74 -20.30
CA GLN A 63 0.66 -33.55 -19.00
C GLN A 63 1.69 -33.55 -17.85
N VAL A 64 2.63 -34.49 -17.88
CA VAL A 64 3.70 -34.58 -16.87
C VAL A 64 4.58 -33.32 -16.86
N GLU A 65 4.95 -32.81 -18.04
CA GLU A 65 5.71 -31.56 -18.16
C GLU A 65 4.90 -30.37 -17.60
N GLY A 66 3.63 -30.27 -17.97
CA GLY A 66 2.74 -29.22 -17.42
C GLY A 66 2.60 -29.29 -15.91
N LEU A 67 2.44 -30.49 -15.35
CA LEU A 67 2.38 -30.71 -13.90
C LEU A 67 3.70 -30.39 -13.19
N LYS A 68 4.85 -30.66 -13.80
CA LYS A 68 6.17 -30.28 -13.26
C LYS A 68 6.27 -28.75 -13.13
N ILE A 69 5.94 -28.03 -14.19
CA ILE A 69 5.96 -26.55 -14.18
C ILE A 69 4.97 -25.99 -13.13
N TYR A 70 3.76 -26.53 -13.09
CA TYR A 70 2.76 -26.14 -12.11
C TYR A 70 3.25 -26.36 -10.67
N ASN A 71 3.81 -27.53 -10.37
CA ASN A 71 4.33 -27.85 -9.07
C ASN A 71 5.49 -26.94 -8.65
N GLU A 72 6.38 -26.61 -9.60
CA GLU A 72 7.47 -25.66 -9.34
C GLU A 72 6.93 -24.27 -8.99
N GLN A 73 5.97 -23.77 -9.75
CA GLN A 73 5.29 -22.51 -9.41
C GLN A 73 4.64 -22.56 -8.02
N LYS A 74 3.97 -23.68 -7.70
CA LYS A 74 3.33 -23.83 -6.37
C LYS A 74 4.34 -23.85 -5.23
N ARG A 75 5.46 -24.50 -5.41
CA ARG A 75 6.56 -24.48 -4.42
C ARG A 75 7.11 -23.07 -4.20
N GLN A 76 7.31 -22.31 -5.27
CA GLN A 76 7.74 -20.90 -5.16
C GLN A 76 6.71 -20.05 -4.43
N GLN A 77 5.39 -20.22 -4.72
CA GLN A 77 4.32 -19.54 -4.02
C GLN A 77 4.29 -19.90 -2.53
N ILE A 78 4.44 -21.17 -2.18
CA ILE A 78 4.47 -21.64 -0.79
C ILE A 78 5.66 -21.00 -0.06
N LYS A 79 6.83 -21.03 -0.63
CA LYS A 79 8.03 -20.41 -0.05
C LYS A 79 7.84 -18.92 0.22
N ALA A 80 7.29 -18.19 -0.75
CA ALA A 80 6.99 -16.76 -0.58
C ALA A 80 5.95 -16.50 0.53
N GLN A 81 4.96 -17.39 0.68
CA GLN A 81 3.97 -17.30 1.75
C GLN A 81 4.59 -17.60 3.13
N GLU A 82 5.47 -18.59 3.23
CA GLU A 82 6.19 -18.92 4.46
C GLU A 82 7.08 -17.75 4.92
N GLU A 83 7.83 -17.14 4.01
CA GLU A 83 8.64 -15.95 4.29
C GLU A 83 7.76 -14.79 4.76
N ARG A 84 6.58 -14.60 4.15
CA ARG A 84 5.63 -13.58 4.56
C ARG A 84 5.04 -13.86 5.95
N LEU A 85 4.77 -15.10 6.30
CA LEU A 85 4.29 -15.48 7.62
C LEU A 85 5.32 -15.16 8.72
N VAL A 86 6.60 -15.44 8.47
CA VAL A 86 7.68 -15.09 9.40
C VAL A 86 7.74 -13.57 9.60
N THR A 87 7.67 -12.79 8.51
CA THR A 87 7.67 -11.33 8.56
C THR A 87 6.46 -10.79 9.32
N LEU A 88 5.27 -11.33 9.07
CA LEU A 88 4.04 -10.94 9.77
C LEU A 88 4.09 -11.27 11.27
N ALA A 89 4.66 -12.41 11.64
CA ALA A 89 4.83 -12.79 13.05
C ALA A 89 5.74 -11.80 13.78
N GLU A 90 6.82 -11.37 13.15
CA GLU A 90 7.71 -10.36 13.72
C GLU A 90 7.06 -8.98 13.79
N GLN A 91 6.37 -8.54 12.74
CA GLN A 91 5.62 -7.29 12.74
C GLN A 91 4.53 -7.28 13.81
N THR A 92 3.84 -8.39 14.02
CA THR A 92 2.82 -8.52 15.07
C THR A 92 3.42 -8.34 16.48
N ARG A 93 4.61 -8.89 16.74
CA ARG A 93 5.31 -8.66 18.00
C ARG A 93 5.67 -7.18 18.18
N GLN A 94 6.17 -6.54 17.14
CA GLN A 94 6.52 -5.11 17.17
C GLN A 94 5.32 -4.23 17.43
N VAL A 95 4.16 -4.54 16.82
CA VAL A 95 2.90 -3.80 17.05
C VAL A 95 2.51 -3.81 18.53
N VAL A 96 2.63 -4.94 19.22
CA VAL A 96 2.31 -5.03 20.65
C VAL A 96 3.22 -4.13 21.48
N VAL A 97 4.50 -4.06 21.13
CA VAL A 97 5.48 -3.17 21.82
C VAL A 97 5.11 -1.70 21.55
N ILE A 98 4.84 -1.35 20.31
CA ILE A 98 4.44 0.01 19.92
C ILE A 98 3.15 0.43 20.64
N GLN A 99 2.13 -0.41 20.67
CA GLN A 99 0.87 -0.13 21.36
C GLN A 99 1.06 0.17 22.86
N ARG A 100 2.06 -0.44 23.51
CA ARG A 100 2.37 -0.15 24.91
C ARG A 100 3.18 1.14 25.09
N GLN A 101 3.92 1.56 24.07
CA GLN A 101 4.77 2.76 24.14
C GLN A 101 4.03 4.04 23.71
N ILE A 102 2.98 3.92 22.90
CA ILE A 102 2.21 5.07 22.42
C ILE A 102 1.57 5.88 23.56
N PRO A 103 0.79 5.29 24.49
CA PRO A 103 0.15 6.07 25.54
C PRO A 103 1.12 6.92 26.36
N PRO A 104 2.21 6.37 26.95
CA PRO A 104 3.14 7.19 27.71
C PRO A 104 3.90 8.22 26.87
N LEU A 105 4.02 8.01 25.56
CA LEU A 105 4.57 9.01 24.66
C LEU A 105 3.58 10.17 24.48
N MET A 106 2.30 9.87 24.27
CA MET A 106 1.25 10.88 24.10
C MET A 106 1.08 11.75 25.34
N GLU A 107 1.13 11.14 26.52
CA GLU A 107 1.13 11.88 27.79
C GLU A 107 2.30 12.87 27.86
N ARG A 108 3.51 12.41 27.63
CA ARG A 108 4.69 13.29 27.62
C ARG A 108 4.59 14.40 26.56
N MET A 109 3.99 14.12 25.41
CA MET A 109 3.76 15.13 24.38
C MET A 109 2.74 16.16 24.88
N ALA A 110 1.64 15.73 25.51
CA ALA A 110 0.66 16.65 26.07
C ALA A 110 1.28 17.54 27.18
N ASP A 111 2.07 16.96 28.07
CA ASP A 111 2.79 17.71 29.10
C ASP A 111 3.77 18.73 28.51
N SER A 112 4.52 18.33 27.48
CA SER A 112 5.44 19.23 26.78
C SER A 112 4.71 20.37 26.07
N LEU A 113 3.53 20.10 25.51
CA LEU A 113 2.71 21.10 24.85
C LEU A 113 2.16 22.12 25.87
N GLU A 114 1.70 21.64 27.03
CA GLU A 114 1.24 22.50 28.15
C GLU A 114 2.37 23.39 28.65
N GLN A 115 3.53 22.80 28.90
CA GLN A 115 4.73 23.55 29.32
C GLN A 115 5.14 24.59 28.25
N PHE A 116 5.08 24.20 26.97
CA PHE A 116 5.37 25.14 25.89
C PHE A 116 4.41 26.33 25.88
N VAL A 117 3.09 26.08 26.02
CA VAL A 117 2.08 27.13 26.04
C VAL A 117 2.27 28.06 27.26
N SER A 118 2.64 27.51 28.40
CA SER A 118 2.89 28.32 29.64
C SER A 118 4.11 29.22 29.55
N LEU A 119 5.10 28.86 28.70
CA LEU A 119 6.35 29.62 28.52
C LEU A 119 6.30 30.58 27.32
N ASP A 120 5.28 30.46 26.49
CA ASP A 120 5.10 31.26 25.28
C ASP A 120 4.49 32.63 25.60
N ALA A 121 4.42 33.52 24.60
CA ALA A 121 3.72 34.78 24.73
C ALA A 121 2.23 34.54 25.08
N PRO A 122 1.62 35.40 25.90
CA PRO A 122 0.27 35.21 26.43
C PRO A 122 -0.82 35.61 25.40
N PHE A 123 -0.95 34.85 24.33
CA PHE A 123 -2.00 35.05 23.33
C PHE A 123 -2.98 33.89 23.32
N SER A 124 -4.25 34.19 23.14
CA SER A 124 -5.35 33.20 23.06
C SER A 124 -5.26 32.08 24.11
N LEU A 125 -4.90 32.44 25.34
CA LEU A 125 -4.59 31.47 26.41
C LEU A 125 -5.78 30.56 26.71
N ASP A 126 -7.01 31.10 26.73
CA ASP A 126 -8.23 30.34 27.01
C ASP A 126 -8.45 29.25 25.99
N GLU A 127 -8.27 29.55 24.70
CA GLU A 127 -8.44 28.61 23.63
C GLU A 127 -7.36 27.52 23.65
N ARG A 128 -6.11 27.93 23.84
CA ARG A 128 -4.94 27.01 23.91
C ARG A 128 -5.05 26.08 25.12
N THR A 129 -5.41 26.60 26.28
CA THR A 129 -5.65 25.80 27.50
C THR A 129 -6.82 24.84 27.32
N LYS A 130 -7.91 25.29 26.73
CA LYS A 130 -9.07 24.44 26.43
C LYS A 130 -8.70 23.29 25.51
N ARG A 131 -7.89 23.55 24.48
CA ARG A 131 -7.39 22.52 23.54
C ARG A 131 -6.53 21.48 24.27
N ILE A 132 -5.62 21.91 25.13
CA ILE A 132 -4.78 21.00 25.93
C ILE A 132 -5.65 20.12 26.83
N ASN A 133 -6.63 20.70 27.51
CA ASN A 133 -7.57 19.95 28.34
C ASN A 133 -8.39 18.95 27.54
N GLN A 134 -8.81 19.31 26.32
CA GLN A 134 -9.51 18.39 25.42
C GLN A 134 -8.60 17.22 24.98
N VAL A 135 -7.34 17.48 24.66
CA VAL A 135 -6.35 16.43 24.36
C VAL A 135 -6.19 15.47 25.54
N ARG A 136 -6.02 16.00 26.77
CA ARG A 136 -5.92 15.18 27.99
C ARG A 136 -7.17 14.35 28.25
N ALA A 137 -8.35 14.92 28.05
CA ALA A 137 -9.62 14.18 28.14
C ALA A 137 -9.68 13.02 27.13
N THR A 138 -9.23 13.26 25.89
CA THR A 138 -9.15 12.23 24.86
C THR A 138 -8.15 11.12 25.18
N LEU A 139 -7.01 11.46 25.76
CA LEU A 139 -6.00 10.46 26.18
C LEU A 139 -6.52 9.58 27.32
N SER A 140 -7.37 10.12 28.20
CA SER A 140 -7.94 9.41 29.33
C SER A 140 -9.20 8.59 28.99
N ASP A 141 -9.78 8.77 27.80
CA ASP A 141 -11.01 8.07 27.41
C ASP A 141 -10.69 6.68 26.83
N PRO A 142 -11.09 5.57 27.50
CA PRO A 142 -10.83 4.22 27.02
C PRO A 142 -11.60 3.86 25.73
N LYS A 143 -12.58 4.67 25.33
CA LYS A 143 -13.35 4.45 24.09
C LYS A 143 -12.65 4.99 22.86
N VAL A 144 -11.66 5.86 23.04
CA VAL A 144 -10.91 6.46 21.95
C VAL A 144 -9.76 5.54 21.55
N THR A 145 -9.64 5.26 20.26
CA THR A 145 -8.56 4.43 19.73
C THR A 145 -7.21 5.12 19.85
N ALA A 146 -6.13 4.35 20.01
CA ALA A 146 -4.78 4.91 20.05
C ALA A 146 -4.43 5.75 18.82
N SER A 147 -4.92 5.38 17.64
CA SER A 147 -4.72 6.16 16.41
C SER A 147 -5.38 7.53 16.48
N GLU A 148 -6.57 7.61 17.05
CA GLU A 148 -7.28 8.88 17.22
C GLU A 148 -6.61 9.75 18.28
N GLN A 149 -6.12 9.16 19.36
CA GLN A 149 -5.34 9.87 20.38
C GLN A 149 -4.07 10.51 19.77
N VAL A 150 -3.32 9.74 18.98
CA VAL A 150 -2.15 10.25 18.24
C VAL A 150 -2.54 11.39 17.31
N ARG A 151 -3.63 11.22 16.56
CA ARG A 151 -4.10 12.24 15.62
C ARG A 151 -4.40 13.55 16.33
N GLN A 152 -5.10 13.52 17.46
CA GLN A 152 -5.47 14.70 18.21
C GLN A 152 -4.27 15.43 18.83
N VAL A 153 -3.32 14.69 19.39
CA VAL A 153 -2.07 15.28 19.89
C VAL A 153 -1.31 15.97 18.76
N LEU A 154 -1.13 15.30 17.61
CA LEU A 154 -0.42 15.88 16.47
C LEU A 154 -1.17 17.09 15.86
N GLU A 155 -2.49 17.08 15.88
CA GLU A 155 -3.29 18.22 15.45
C GLU A 155 -3.08 19.43 16.37
N ALA A 156 -3.07 19.23 17.70
CA ALA A 156 -2.76 20.30 18.64
C ALA A 156 -1.36 20.91 18.39
N TYR A 157 -0.34 20.08 18.14
CA TYR A 157 0.99 20.55 17.74
C TYR A 157 0.99 21.31 16.42
N ASN A 158 0.20 20.85 15.43
CA ASN A 158 0.08 21.54 14.16
C ASN A 158 -0.52 22.93 14.31
N ILE A 159 -1.56 23.07 15.11
CA ILE A 159 -2.18 24.37 15.39
C ILE A 159 -1.17 25.30 16.08
N GLU A 160 -0.43 24.81 17.07
CA GLU A 160 0.63 25.59 17.69
C GLU A 160 1.71 26.00 16.68
N ARG A 161 2.07 25.15 15.75
CA ARG A 161 3.01 25.50 14.67
C ARG A 161 2.44 26.56 13.73
N GLU A 162 1.14 26.49 13.42
CA GLU A 162 0.45 27.49 12.57
C GLU A 162 0.50 28.89 13.18
N TYR A 163 0.36 29.00 14.50
CA TYR A 163 0.50 30.31 15.18
C TYR A 163 1.82 31.02 14.88
N GLY A 164 2.90 30.28 14.61
CA GLY A 164 4.19 30.86 14.23
C GLY A 164 4.23 31.48 12.83
N ARG A 165 3.22 31.26 11.99
CA ARG A 165 3.19 31.68 10.57
C ARG A 165 2.03 32.63 10.25
N THR A 166 1.07 32.77 11.15
CA THR A 166 -0.14 33.54 10.92
C THR A 166 -0.02 34.93 11.52
N ILE A 167 -0.67 35.89 10.87
CA ILE A 167 -0.93 37.23 11.42
C ILE A 167 -2.40 37.27 11.77
N GLU A 168 -2.70 37.57 13.03
CA GLU A 168 -4.07 37.57 13.55
C GLU A 168 -4.32 38.81 14.42
N THR A 169 -5.58 39.19 14.48
CA THR A 169 -6.05 40.24 15.37
C THR A 169 -7.34 39.79 16.06
N TYR A 170 -7.47 40.11 17.32
CA TYR A 170 -8.61 39.81 18.15
C TYR A 170 -8.71 40.86 19.26
N GLU A 171 -9.90 40.96 19.89
CA GLU A 171 -10.09 41.81 21.07
C GLU A 171 -9.80 40.99 22.33
N ASP A 172 -9.11 41.59 23.28
CA ASP A 172 -8.78 40.97 24.57
C ASP A 172 -8.75 42.02 25.65
N SER A 173 -8.87 41.59 26.92
CA SER A 173 -8.67 42.44 28.09
C SER A 173 -7.28 42.22 28.63
N ILE A 174 -6.49 43.28 28.76
CA ILE A 174 -5.16 43.25 29.32
C ILE A 174 -5.05 44.25 30.47
N GLU A 175 -4.17 43.94 31.42
CA GLU A 175 -3.85 44.85 32.53
C GLU A 175 -2.78 45.83 32.07
N LEU A 176 -3.12 47.14 32.09
CA LEU A 176 -2.21 48.25 31.78
C LEU A 176 -2.28 49.24 32.94
N ASP A 177 -1.13 49.51 33.53
CA ASP A 177 -1.02 50.42 34.66
C ASP A 177 -1.91 50.09 35.87
N GLY A 178 -2.19 48.77 36.08
CA GLY A 178 -3.06 48.31 37.17
C GLY A 178 -4.57 48.41 36.88
N GLU A 179 -4.96 48.78 35.66
CA GLU A 179 -6.34 48.81 35.19
C GLU A 179 -6.55 47.81 34.05
N GLU A 180 -7.69 47.09 34.07
CA GLU A 180 -8.08 46.20 32.99
C GLU A 180 -8.65 47.03 31.83
N LYS A 181 -8.01 46.98 30.66
CA LYS A 181 -8.42 47.71 29.45
C LYS A 181 -8.68 46.74 28.32
N VAL A 182 -9.81 46.97 27.63
CA VAL A 182 -10.12 46.19 26.41
C VAL A 182 -9.36 46.79 25.23
N VAL A 183 -8.55 45.96 24.59
CA VAL A 183 -7.64 46.36 23.51
C VAL A 183 -7.81 45.47 22.27
N ASN A 184 -7.33 45.95 21.15
CA ASN A 184 -7.12 45.12 19.97
C ASN A 184 -5.70 44.54 20.01
N ILE A 185 -5.58 43.24 20.01
CA ILE A 185 -4.31 42.55 19.95
C ILE A 185 -3.96 42.31 18.47
N LEU A 186 -2.72 42.55 18.12
CA LEU A 186 -2.10 42.14 16.85
C LEU A 186 -0.99 41.14 17.14
N ARG A 187 -1.14 39.93 16.63
CA ARG A 187 -0.13 38.88 16.71
C ARG A 187 0.52 38.65 15.36
N ILE A 188 1.83 38.71 15.28
CA ILE A 188 2.62 38.40 14.07
C ILE A 188 3.48 37.19 14.38
N GLY A 189 2.95 36.02 14.04
CA GLY A 189 3.59 34.76 14.37
C GLY A 189 3.81 34.63 15.90
N ARG A 190 5.04 34.31 16.26
CA ARG A 190 5.56 34.37 17.65
C ARG A 190 6.63 35.45 17.81
N LEU A 191 6.78 36.30 16.78
CA LEU A 191 7.83 37.33 16.77
C LEU A 191 7.41 38.57 17.52
N ALA A 192 6.12 38.97 17.38
CA ALA A 192 5.61 40.16 17.99
C ALA A 192 4.14 39.97 18.43
N LEU A 193 3.86 40.35 19.65
CA LEU A 193 2.53 40.48 20.22
C LEU A 193 2.35 41.91 20.64
N MET A 194 1.39 42.61 20.03
CA MET A 194 1.19 44.04 20.21
C MET A 194 -0.26 44.30 20.57
N TYR A 195 -0.50 45.40 21.29
CA TYR A 195 -1.83 45.89 21.59
C TYR A 195 -2.05 47.29 21.02
N GLN A 196 -3.28 47.64 20.79
CA GLN A 196 -3.72 49.01 20.53
C GLN A 196 -5.06 49.26 21.23
N LEU A 197 -5.15 50.37 21.93
CA LEU A 197 -6.41 50.81 22.51
C LEU A 197 -7.47 51.06 21.42
N LYS A 198 -8.76 50.90 21.77
CA LYS A 198 -9.87 51.07 20.79
C LYS A 198 -9.95 52.46 20.22
N ASP A 199 -9.58 53.49 21.00
CA ASP A 199 -9.49 54.88 20.59
C ASP A 199 -8.21 55.23 19.78
N GLN A 200 -7.32 54.24 19.61
CA GLN A 200 -6.02 54.35 18.90
C GLN A 200 -5.06 55.38 19.54
N SER A 201 -5.29 55.78 20.79
CA SER A 201 -4.46 56.73 21.51
C SER A 201 -3.12 56.13 21.91
N GLU A 202 -3.09 54.84 22.18
CA GLU A 202 -1.93 54.13 22.71
C GLU A 202 -1.70 52.79 21.98
N ALA A 203 -0.46 52.41 21.80
CA ALA A 203 -0.06 51.10 21.32
C ALA A 203 1.23 50.63 22.02
N GLY A 204 1.32 49.34 22.23
CA GLY A 204 2.52 48.77 22.86
C GLY A 204 2.77 47.33 22.43
N ILE A 205 3.84 46.78 23.00
CA ILE A 205 4.33 45.43 22.70
C ILE A 205 4.50 44.62 23.98
N TRP A 206 4.30 43.33 23.88
CA TRP A 206 4.68 42.38 24.92
C TRP A 206 6.21 42.17 24.90
N ASN A 207 6.89 42.46 26.02
CA ASN A 207 8.34 42.37 26.12
C ASN A 207 8.84 41.00 26.64
N GLY A 208 7.96 40.02 26.76
CA GLY A 208 8.24 38.69 27.35
C GLY A 208 7.90 38.58 28.84
N SER A 209 7.55 39.67 29.51
CA SER A 209 7.11 39.70 30.91
C SER A 209 5.90 40.61 31.09
N ASP A 210 5.96 41.80 30.53
CA ASP A 210 4.95 42.82 30.71
C ASP A 210 4.61 43.53 29.38
N TRP A 211 3.48 44.24 29.36
CA TRP A 211 3.11 45.13 28.27
C TRP A 211 3.86 46.46 28.42
N GLN A 212 4.48 46.90 27.34
CA GLN A 212 5.27 48.13 27.31
C GLN A 212 4.73 49.03 26.16
N GLU A 213 4.41 50.28 26.51
CA GLU A 213 4.05 51.28 25.51
C GLU A 213 5.24 51.57 24.58
N VAL A 214 4.98 51.72 23.28
CA VAL A 214 6.02 52.01 22.27
C VAL A 214 5.57 53.20 21.42
N ASP A 215 6.33 54.30 21.61
CA ASP A 215 6.09 55.51 20.83
C ASP A 215 6.45 55.33 19.33
N GLY A 216 5.66 55.97 18.47
CA GLY A 216 5.88 55.96 17.03
C GLY A 216 5.33 54.77 16.26
N PHE A 217 4.88 53.71 16.94
CA PHE A 217 4.35 52.48 16.29
C PHE A 217 2.82 52.41 16.25
N ARG A 218 2.08 53.39 16.72
CA ARG A 218 0.60 53.41 16.69
C ARG A 218 0.04 53.24 15.27
N ILE A 219 0.62 53.93 14.27
CA ILE A 219 0.18 53.79 12.87
C ILE A 219 0.50 52.42 12.30
N PRO A 220 1.74 51.88 12.39
CA PRO A 220 2.04 50.54 11.98
C PRO A 220 1.18 49.45 12.62
N VAL A 221 0.92 49.54 13.93
CA VAL A 221 0.08 48.54 14.62
C VAL A 221 -1.37 48.61 14.13
N ARG A 222 -1.93 49.84 13.96
CA ARG A 222 -3.24 50.02 13.35
C ARG A 222 -3.34 49.43 11.96
N ASP A 223 -2.34 49.67 11.11
CA ASP A 223 -2.35 49.16 9.75
C ASP A 223 -2.17 47.65 9.72
N GLY A 224 -1.38 47.08 10.64
CA GLY A 224 -1.26 45.63 10.86
C GLY A 224 -2.61 45.00 11.29
N ILE A 225 -3.34 45.61 12.20
CA ILE A 225 -4.69 45.20 12.63
C ILE A 225 -5.65 45.21 11.42
N ARG A 226 -5.59 46.24 10.59
CA ARG A 226 -6.46 46.34 9.39
C ARG A 226 -6.08 45.28 8.32
N MET A 227 -4.82 44.96 8.15
CA MET A 227 -4.37 43.88 7.29
C MET A 227 -4.81 42.51 7.83
N ALA A 228 -4.61 42.26 9.12
CA ALA A 228 -5.02 41.02 9.77
C ALA A 228 -6.53 40.79 9.73
N SER A 229 -7.31 41.85 9.89
CA SER A 229 -8.77 41.82 9.76
C SER A 229 -9.28 41.86 8.30
N LYS A 230 -8.37 41.84 7.31
CA LYS A 230 -8.68 41.87 5.87
C LYS A 230 -9.44 43.12 5.41
N THR A 231 -9.32 44.21 6.15
CA THR A 231 -9.94 45.52 5.81
C THR A 231 -8.97 46.43 5.04
N ALA A 232 -7.69 46.04 4.92
CA ALA A 232 -6.69 46.69 4.11
C ALA A 232 -5.88 45.63 3.28
N PRO A 233 -5.34 46.01 2.11
CA PRO A 233 -4.47 45.14 1.36
C PRO A 233 -3.18 44.84 2.15
N LEU A 234 -2.56 43.71 1.83
CA LEU A 234 -1.27 43.33 2.42
C LEU A 234 -0.19 44.29 1.91
N ASP A 235 0.57 44.88 2.83
CA ASP A 235 1.67 45.77 2.56
C ASP A 235 2.83 45.52 3.53
N LEU A 236 3.95 46.22 3.34
CA LEU A 236 5.11 46.15 4.21
C LEU A 236 4.75 46.76 5.59
N LEU A 237 4.88 45.93 6.63
CA LEU A 237 4.61 46.37 7.99
C LEU A 237 5.91 46.46 8.78
N ALA A 238 6.25 47.66 9.26
CA ALA A 238 7.36 47.86 10.19
C ALA A 238 6.81 47.67 11.63
N VAL A 239 7.29 46.65 12.32
CA VAL A 239 6.87 46.34 13.68
C VAL A 239 8.07 46.33 14.63
N PRO A 240 7.89 46.81 15.88
CA PRO A 240 8.92 46.67 16.88
C PRO A 240 9.08 45.18 17.24
N VAL A 241 10.29 44.68 17.17
CA VAL A 241 10.62 43.31 17.60
C VAL A 241 11.67 43.44 18.70
N GLN A 242 11.37 42.94 19.87
CA GLN A 242 12.38 42.84 20.91
C GLN A 242 13.25 41.59 20.66
N VAL A 243 14.51 41.83 20.34
CA VAL A 243 15.53 40.78 20.33
C VAL A 243 16.03 40.66 21.79
N LYS A 244 15.74 39.53 22.44
CA LYS A 244 16.46 39.20 23.67
C LYS A 244 17.94 39.17 23.30
N GLY A 245 18.67 40.22 23.71
CA GLY A 245 20.13 40.27 23.55
C GLY A 245 20.71 39.05 24.23
N GLY A 246 21.36 38.18 23.44
CA GLY A 246 22.28 37.21 24.05
C GLY A 246 23.46 37.99 24.64
N GLU A 247 23.69 37.84 25.92
CA GLU A 247 24.97 38.05 26.52
C GLU A 247 25.97 37.03 26.00
#